data_a64de306ff5d97edf216a5a75997c0c4
#
_entry.id   a64de306ff5d97edf216a5a75997c0c4
#
_cell.length_a   1.000
_cell.length_b   1.000
_cell.length_c   1.000
_cell.angle_alpha   90.00
_cell.angle_beta   90.00
_cell.angle_gamma   90.00
#
_symmetry.space_group_name_H-M   'P 1'
#
loop_
_entity.id
_entity.type
_entity.pdbx_description
1 polymer ?
#
loop_
_entity_poly.entity_id
_entity_poly.type
_entity_poly.pdbx_seq_one_letter_code
_entity_poly.pdbx_strand_id
1 'polypeptide(L)'
;KKRGLAEKKGGARGYKNVFGNGIVSLAMIILFHYFGCEWLIAAYLGSAAAATCDTAGGEIGRLSRSDPRLITNLKKVPAGTEGAVSSLGKGAEIAIGALLGLIAWFAGMPTETFAGMEMVAVTVFGGFMGATVDSFLGATLETTQNWFGNNMTNFLCTIAGAVFSILLYSAL
;
A
#
# COMPACT_ATOMS: atom_id res chain seq x y z
N LYS A 1 1.29 -18.68 -23.75
CA LYS A 1 0.07 -19.17 -23.04
C LYS A 1 -0.38 -18.10 -22.10
N LYS A 2 -1.57 -17.52 -22.32
CA LYS A 2 -2.24 -16.57 -21.38
C LYS A 2 -2.46 -17.33 -20.07
N ARG A 3 -1.86 -16.84 -18.97
CA ARG A 3 -1.91 -17.50 -17.65
C ARG A 3 -3.27 -17.42 -16.95
N GLY A 4 -4.35 -16.97 -17.61
CA GLY A 4 -5.69 -16.87 -17.02
C GLY A 4 -5.81 -15.85 -15.87
N LEU A 5 -4.84 -14.93 -15.74
CA LEU A 5 -4.74 -13.94 -14.65
C LEU A 5 -5.47 -12.62 -14.94
N ALA A 6 -6.24 -12.56 -16.02
CA ALA A 6 -7.01 -11.37 -16.33
C ALA A 6 -8.13 -11.18 -15.29
N GLU A 7 -8.15 -10.01 -14.66
CA GLU A 7 -9.22 -9.66 -13.71
C GLU A 7 -10.60 -9.65 -14.38
N LYS A 8 -11.62 -10.00 -13.60
CA LYS A 8 -13.03 -9.90 -14.02
C LYS A 8 -13.30 -8.45 -14.46
N LYS A 9 -14.09 -8.25 -15.51
CA LYS A 9 -14.45 -6.95 -16.10
C LYS A 9 -13.25 -6.16 -16.69
N GLY A 10 -12.21 -6.83 -17.17
CA GLY A 10 -11.08 -6.16 -17.81
C GLY A 10 -10.25 -5.26 -16.88
N GLY A 11 -10.27 -5.49 -15.57
CA GLY A 11 -9.53 -4.70 -14.59
C GLY A 11 -10.19 -3.36 -14.23
N ALA A 12 -11.40 -3.07 -14.70
CA ALA A 12 -12.09 -1.83 -14.38
C ALA A 12 -12.48 -1.78 -12.90
N ARG A 13 -11.91 -0.83 -12.16
CA ARG A 13 -12.16 -0.63 -10.73
C ARG A 13 -13.34 0.33 -10.56
N GLY A 14 -14.30 -0.03 -9.70
CA GLY A 14 -15.45 0.81 -9.40
C GLY A 14 -15.10 1.97 -8.45
N TYR A 15 -15.98 2.97 -8.35
CA TYR A 15 -15.80 4.14 -7.48
C TYR A 15 -15.51 3.77 -6.02
N LYS A 16 -16.09 2.68 -5.50
CA LYS A 16 -15.83 2.20 -4.13
C LYS A 16 -14.36 1.83 -3.91
N ASN A 17 -13.71 1.26 -4.92
CA ASN A 17 -12.29 0.94 -4.86
C ASN A 17 -11.43 2.21 -4.89
N VAL A 18 -11.80 3.21 -5.71
CA VAL A 18 -11.13 4.51 -5.75
C VAL A 18 -11.24 5.20 -4.39
N PHE A 19 -12.41 5.17 -3.76
CA PHE A 19 -12.61 5.70 -2.41
C PHE A 19 -11.76 4.95 -1.37
N GLY A 20 -11.77 3.62 -1.36
CA GLY A 20 -10.97 2.82 -0.42
C GLY A 20 -9.49 3.16 -0.48
N ASN A 21 -8.96 3.35 -1.69
CA ASN A 21 -7.54 3.64 -1.90
C ASN A 21 -7.16 5.13 -1.72
N GLY A 22 -8.09 6.07 -1.85
CA GLY A 22 -7.75 7.50 -1.96
C GLY A 22 -8.25 8.40 -0.82
N ILE A 23 -9.29 7.99 -0.08
CA ILE A 23 -9.95 8.89 0.88
C ILE A 23 -9.04 9.28 2.05
N VAL A 24 -8.18 8.37 2.52
CA VAL A 24 -7.28 8.64 3.65
C VAL A 24 -6.21 9.65 3.24
N SER A 25 -5.54 9.43 2.11
CA SER A 25 -4.53 10.38 1.60
C SER A 25 -5.14 11.75 1.30
N LEU A 26 -6.33 11.79 0.69
CA LEU A 26 -7.04 13.05 0.45
C LEU A 26 -7.37 13.77 1.77
N ALA A 27 -7.84 13.06 2.78
CA ALA A 27 -8.12 13.65 4.10
C ALA A 27 -6.85 14.21 4.75
N MET A 28 -5.73 13.47 4.70
CA MET A 28 -4.47 13.91 5.30
C MET A 28 -3.92 15.18 4.64
N ILE A 29 -3.96 15.29 3.31
CA ILE A 29 -3.48 16.50 2.63
C ILE A 29 -4.40 17.70 2.86
N ILE A 30 -5.72 17.50 2.97
CA ILE A 30 -6.66 18.56 3.33
C ILE A 30 -6.38 19.02 4.76
N LEU A 31 -6.24 18.13 5.71
CA LEU A 31 -5.92 18.48 7.11
C LEU A 31 -4.58 19.20 7.21
N PHE A 32 -3.58 18.80 6.42
CA PHE A 32 -2.31 19.52 6.36
C PHE A 32 -2.50 20.96 5.89
N HIS A 33 -3.34 21.20 4.90
CA HIS A 33 -3.63 22.58 4.42
C HIS A 33 -4.19 23.48 5.53
N TYR A 34 -4.99 22.93 6.45
CA TYR A 34 -5.60 23.72 7.53
C TYR A 34 -4.72 23.85 8.78
N PHE A 35 -3.95 22.81 9.12
CA PHE A 35 -3.22 22.74 10.39
C PHE A 35 -1.71 22.93 10.25
N GLY A 36 -1.13 22.72 9.06
CA GLY A 36 0.30 22.87 8.80
C GLY A 36 1.19 21.84 9.50
N CYS A 37 0.63 20.79 10.11
CA CYS A 37 1.40 19.79 10.85
C CYS A 37 2.08 18.79 9.90
N GLU A 38 3.40 18.69 9.91
CA GLU A 38 4.16 17.87 8.96
C GLU A 38 3.93 16.37 9.09
N TRP A 39 3.55 15.86 10.27
CA TRP A 39 3.15 14.47 10.42
C TRP A 39 1.95 14.09 9.52
N LEU A 40 1.13 15.08 9.10
CA LEU A 40 0.06 14.87 8.13
C LEU A 40 0.60 14.62 6.72
N ILE A 41 1.76 15.20 6.37
CA ILE A 41 2.47 14.87 5.13
C ILE A 41 3.01 13.44 5.19
N ALA A 42 3.61 13.04 6.32
CA ALA A 42 4.04 11.66 6.52
C ALA A 42 2.87 10.67 6.36
N ALA A 43 1.72 10.98 6.98
CA ALA A 43 0.50 10.19 6.85
C ALA A 43 -0.03 10.13 5.42
N TYR A 44 -0.03 11.27 4.71
CA TYR A 44 -0.39 11.35 3.30
C TYR A 44 0.48 10.45 2.43
N LEU A 45 1.80 10.57 2.57
CA LEU A 45 2.77 9.77 1.81
C LEU A 45 2.61 8.29 2.08
N GLY A 46 2.49 7.90 3.36
CA GLY A 46 2.31 6.50 3.74
C GLY A 46 1.00 5.90 3.24
N SER A 47 -0.08 6.65 3.32
CA SER A 47 -1.38 6.22 2.81
C SER A 47 -1.39 6.04 1.28
N ALA A 48 -0.88 7.03 0.55
CA ALA A 48 -0.78 6.99 -0.90
C ALA A 48 0.17 5.87 -1.37
N ALA A 49 1.29 5.71 -0.67
CA ALA A 49 2.25 4.64 -0.93
C ALA A 49 1.63 3.26 -0.66
N ALA A 50 0.87 3.08 0.42
CA ALA A 50 0.22 1.79 0.73
C ALA A 50 -0.68 1.32 -0.41
N ALA A 51 -1.57 2.17 -0.90
CA ALA A 51 -2.46 1.85 -2.02
C ALA A 51 -1.71 1.51 -3.31
N THR A 52 -0.63 2.24 -3.59
CA THR A 52 0.16 2.06 -4.82
C THR A 52 1.06 0.84 -4.72
N CYS A 53 1.72 0.63 -3.57
CA CYS A 53 2.58 -0.52 -3.30
C CYS A 53 1.79 -1.82 -3.32
N ASP A 54 0.61 -1.87 -2.67
CA ASP A 54 -0.26 -3.04 -2.71
C ASP A 54 -0.67 -3.40 -4.14
N THR A 55 -1.17 -2.43 -4.90
CA THR A 55 -1.56 -2.65 -6.29
C THR A 55 -0.38 -3.13 -7.14
N ALA A 56 0.75 -2.43 -7.09
CA ALA A 56 1.93 -2.78 -7.90
C ALA A 56 2.55 -4.10 -7.45
N GLY A 57 2.63 -4.33 -6.13
CA GLY A 57 3.12 -5.58 -5.55
C GLY A 57 2.30 -6.78 -5.97
N GLY A 58 0.98 -6.66 -5.95
CA GLY A 58 0.05 -7.69 -6.43
C GLY A 58 0.23 -7.99 -7.92
N GLU A 59 0.22 -6.97 -8.78
CA GLU A 59 0.35 -7.15 -10.23
C GLU A 59 1.73 -7.69 -10.64
N ILE A 60 2.81 -7.12 -10.12
CA ILE A 60 4.18 -7.57 -10.40
C ILE A 60 4.43 -8.94 -9.77
N GLY A 61 3.89 -9.16 -8.56
CA GLY A 61 4.00 -10.44 -7.86
C GLY A 61 3.43 -11.61 -8.64
N ARG A 62 2.37 -11.41 -9.41
CA ARG A 62 1.78 -12.41 -10.32
C ARG A 62 2.73 -12.84 -11.45
N LEU A 63 3.72 -12.03 -11.78
CA LEU A 63 4.74 -12.37 -12.77
C LEU A 63 5.86 -13.25 -12.19
N SER A 64 5.87 -13.48 -10.88
CA SER A 64 6.86 -14.32 -10.22
C SER A 64 6.91 -15.72 -10.84
N ARG A 65 8.14 -16.25 -10.99
CA ARG A 65 8.37 -17.62 -11.43
C ARG A 65 8.21 -18.64 -10.30
N SER A 66 8.34 -18.18 -9.04
CA SER A 66 8.14 -19.01 -7.86
C SER A 66 6.69 -18.97 -7.40
N ASP A 67 6.20 -20.06 -6.83
CA ASP A 67 4.87 -20.10 -6.24
C ASP A 67 4.78 -19.07 -5.09
N PRO A 68 3.72 -18.25 -5.05
CA PRO A 68 3.50 -17.36 -3.95
C PRO A 68 3.18 -18.13 -2.66
N ARG A 69 3.31 -17.46 -1.53
CA ARG A 69 3.04 -18.04 -0.21
C ARG A 69 2.00 -17.22 0.52
N LEU A 70 1.12 -17.91 1.23
CA LEU A 70 0.14 -17.23 2.09
C LEU A 70 0.90 -16.52 3.23
N ILE A 71 0.62 -15.25 3.45
CA ILE A 71 1.35 -14.44 4.44
C ILE A 71 1.23 -14.96 5.88
N THR A 72 0.11 -15.61 6.21
CA THR A 72 -0.19 -16.08 7.57
C THR A 72 0.58 -17.34 7.97
N ASN A 73 0.95 -18.22 7.04
CA ASN A 73 1.56 -19.52 7.35
C ASN A 73 2.67 -19.94 6.40
N LEU A 74 3.02 -19.09 5.43
CA LEU A 74 4.06 -19.27 4.42
C LEU A 74 3.91 -20.53 3.54
N LYS A 75 2.74 -21.16 3.54
CA LYS A 75 2.44 -22.29 2.66
C LYS A 75 2.30 -21.80 1.22
N LYS A 76 2.80 -22.58 0.27
CA LYS A 76 2.64 -22.32 -1.16
C LYS A 76 1.17 -22.39 -1.53
N VAL A 77 0.72 -21.42 -2.31
CA VAL A 77 -0.65 -21.32 -2.80
C VAL A 77 -0.67 -20.93 -4.27
N PRO A 78 -1.77 -21.17 -4.99
CA PRO A 78 -1.91 -20.71 -6.37
C PRO A 78 -1.78 -19.19 -6.49
N ALA A 79 -1.23 -18.71 -7.62
CA ALA A 79 -1.19 -17.29 -7.93
C ALA A 79 -2.63 -16.70 -8.00
N GLY A 80 -2.85 -15.56 -7.37
CA GLY A 80 -4.16 -14.93 -7.26
C GLY A 80 -4.97 -15.35 -6.02
N THR A 81 -4.39 -16.15 -5.11
CA THR A 81 -4.99 -16.41 -3.80
C THR A 81 -4.91 -15.13 -2.95
N GLU A 82 -6.02 -14.75 -2.32
CA GLU A 82 -6.07 -13.58 -1.42
C GLU A 82 -5.06 -13.73 -0.27
N GLY A 83 -4.30 -12.67 -0.03
CA GLY A 83 -3.24 -12.65 0.97
C GLY A 83 -1.98 -13.45 0.61
N ALA A 84 -1.84 -13.88 -0.65
CA ALA A 84 -0.64 -14.53 -1.14
C ALA A 84 0.44 -13.50 -1.51
N VAL A 85 1.65 -13.68 -0.99
CA VAL A 85 2.81 -12.81 -1.23
C VAL A 85 3.91 -13.53 -1.99
N SER A 86 4.68 -12.80 -2.80
CA SER A 86 5.87 -13.30 -3.47
C SER A 86 7.07 -12.38 -3.23
N SER A 87 8.28 -12.90 -3.30
CA SER A 87 9.51 -12.09 -3.17
C SER A 87 9.57 -10.97 -4.21
N LEU A 88 9.11 -11.27 -5.45
CA LEU A 88 9.07 -10.28 -6.52
C LEU A 88 8.07 -9.16 -6.20
N GLY A 89 6.87 -9.50 -5.68
CA GLY A 89 5.86 -8.52 -5.26
C GLY A 89 6.36 -7.64 -4.12
N LYS A 90 6.94 -8.25 -3.09
CA LYS A 90 7.50 -7.50 -1.95
C LYS A 90 8.68 -6.60 -2.35
N GLY A 91 9.52 -7.06 -3.28
CA GLY A 91 10.56 -6.20 -3.88
C GLY A 91 9.98 -5.02 -4.67
N ALA A 92 8.89 -5.24 -5.41
CA ALA A 92 8.20 -4.19 -6.13
C ALA A 92 7.56 -3.15 -5.20
N GLU A 93 6.96 -3.57 -4.08
CA GLU A 93 6.43 -2.65 -3.05
C GLU A 93 7.51 -1.69 -2.55
N ILE A 94 8.70 -2.20 -2.20
CA ILE A 94 9.84 -1.38 -1.75
C ILE A 94 10.28 -0.41 -2.86
N ALA A 95 10.42 -0.90 -4.09
CA ALA A 95 10.86 -0.07 -5.22
C ALA A 95 9.87 1.05 -5.54
N ILE A 96 8.57 0.76 -5.49
CA ILE A 96 7.50 1.77 -5.73
C ILE A 96 7.44 2.77 -4.57
N GLY A 97 7.54 2.31 -3.32
CA GLY A 97 7.61 3.20 -2.16
C GLY A 97 8.80 4.16 -2.25
N ALA A 98 9.98 3.65 -2.64
CA ALA A 98 11.16 4.48 -2.84
C ALA A 98 10.97 5.49 -3.99
N LEU A 99 10.38 5.07 -5.11
CA LEU A 99 10.08 5.97 -6.23
C LEU A 99 9.12 7.08 -5.80
N LEU A 100 8.06 6.77 -5.07
CA LEU A 100 7.10 7.77 -4.58
C LEU A 100 7.75 8.74 -3.59
N GLY A 101 8.57 8.25 -2.66
CA GLY A 101 9.32 9.09 -1.73
C GLY A 101 10.31 10.02 -2.43
N LEU A 102 11.01 9.53 -3.45
CA LEU A 102 11.89 10.36 -4.30
C LEU A 102 11.09 11.41 -5.07
N ILE A 103 9.95 11.05 -5.65
CA ILE A 103 9.07 12.01 -6.35
C ILE A 103 8.61 13.10 -5.37
N ALA A 104 8.17 12.74 -4.16
CA ALA A 104 7.74 13.69 -3.15
C ALA A 104 8.88 14.66 -2.76
N TRP A 105 10.08 14.13 -2.55
CA TRP A 105 11.27 14.93 -2.25
C TRP A 105 11.61 15.91 -3.38
N PHE A 106 11.76 15.43 -4.61
CA PHE A 106 12.12 16.27 -5.76
C PHE A 106 10.98 17.23 -6.17
N ALA A 107 9.73 16.91 -5.87
CA ALA A 107 8.60 17.81 -6.06
C ALA A 107 8.55 18.93 -5.03
N GLY A 108 9.44 18.92 -4.02
CA GLY A 108 9.49 19.95 -2.99
C GLY A 108 8.29 19.91 -2.05
N MET A 109 7.91 18.72 -1.55
CA MET A 109 6.86 18.63 -0.54
C MET A 109 7.19 19.55 0.64
N PRO A 110 6.19 20.32 1.15
CA PRO A 110 6.42 21.39 2.13
C PRO A 110 6.67 20.81 3.54
N THR A 111 7.88 20.36 3.78
CA THR A 111 8.34 19.83 5.07
C THR A 111 9.66 20.48 5.45
N GLU A 112 9.82 20.87 6.72
CA GLU A 112 11.04 21.44 7.27
C GLU A 112 11.81 20.43 8.12
N THR A 113 11.09 19.49 8.78
CA THR A 113 11.67 18.55 9.74
C THR A 113 12.07 17.21 9.12
N PHE A 114 11.51 16.81 7.99
CA PHE A 114 11.96 15.61 7.28
C PHE A 114 12.02 15.83 5.77
N ALA A 115 13.16 15.52 5.19
CA ALA A 115 13.41 15.69 3.77
C ALA A 115 14.38 14.62 3.26
N GLY A 116 14.61 14.58 1.98
CA GLY A 116 15.59 13.68 1.41
C GLY A 116 15.32 12.22 1.70
N MET A 117 16.32 11.53 2.24
CA MET A 117 16.23 10.09 2.52
C MET A 117 15.24 9.74 3.63
N GLU A 118 14.97 10.65 4.57
CA GLU A 118 13.96 10.44 5.61
C GLU A 118 12.56 10.37 5.00
N MET A 119 12.25 11.27 4.07
CA MET A 119 11.00 11.25 3.31
C MET A 119 10.84 9.94 2.52
N VAL A 120 11.93 9.48 1.89
CA VAL A 120 11.94 8.19 1.19
C VAL A 120 11.68 7.04 2.17
N ALA A 121 12.38 7.02 3.32
CA ALA A 121 12.24 5.97 4.32
C ALA A 121 10.81 5.90 4.89
N VAL A 122 10.22 7.05 5.25
CA VAL A 122 8.84 7.16 5.75
C VAL A 122 7.84 6.63 4.72
N THR A 123 8.03 7.00 3.44
CA THR A 123 7.15 6.56 2.34
C THR A 123 7.27 5.07 2.07
N VAL A 124 8.49 4.52 2.01
CA VAL A 124 8.75 3.08 1.84
C VAL A 124 8.15 2.28 2.98
N PHE A 125 8.42 2.71 4.22
CA PHE A 125 7.95 1.98 5.40
C PHE A 125 6.43 1.95 5.47
N GLY A 126 5.76 3.09 5.32
CA GLY A 126 4.30 3.14 5.30
C GLY A 126 3.69 2.34 4.16
N GLY A 127 4.26 2.47 2.95
CA GLY A 127 3.80 1.72 1.78
C GLY A 127 3.92 0.21 1.97
N PHE A 128 5.08 -0.27 2.39
CA PHE A 128 5.35 -1.69 2.61
C PHE A 128 4.51 -2.29 3.75
N MET A 129 4.40 -1.57 4.88
CA MET A 129 3.61 -2.03 6.03
C MET A 129 2.12 -2.01 5.72
N GLY A 130 1.61 -0.99 5.02
CA GLY A 130 0.23 -0.93 4.56
C GLY A 130 -0.12 -2.10 3.64
N ALA A 131 0.67 -2.35 2.59
CA ALA A 131 0.50 -3.49 1.69
C ALA A 131 0.64 -4.85 2.40
N THR A 132 1.45 -4.91 3.47
CA THR A 132 1.56 -6.11 4.31
C THR A 132 0.29 -6.36 5.12
N VAL A 133 -0.31 -5.29 5.67
CA VAL A 133 -1.62 -5.36 6.36
C VAL A 133 -2.71 -5.79 5.39
N ASP A 134 -2.73 -5.27 4.15
CA ASP A 134 -3.66 -5.70 3.11
C ASP A 134 -3.58 -7.21 2.88
N SER A 135 -2.39 -7.72 2.63
CA SER A 135 -2.16 -9.17 2.43
C SER A 135 -2.62 -10.00 3.64
N PHE A 136 -2.42 -9.50 4.87
CA PHE A 136 -2.85 -10.19 6.08
C PHE A 136 -4.37 -10.20 6.23
N LEU A 137 -5.03 -9.07 5.98
CA LEU A 137 -6.49 -8.95 6.01
C LEU A 137 -7.14 -9.80 4.90
N GLY A 138 -6.56 -9.79 3.71
CA GLY A 138 -6.99 -10.64 2.60
C GLY A 138 -6.92 -12.12 2.94
N ALA A 139 -5.82 -12.58 3.59
CA ALA A 139 -5.67 -13.97 4.00
C ALA A 139 -6.59 -14.39 5.15
N THR A 140 -7.14 -13.47 5.92
CA THR A 140 -7.91 -13.74 7.14
C THR A 140 -9.37 -13.33 7.04
N LEU A 141 -9.64 -12.02 7.01
CA LEU A 141 -11.02 -11.50 7.09
C LEU A 141 -11.76 -11.59 5.76
N GLU A 142 -11.10 -11.28 4.65
CA GLU A 142 -11.76 -11.28 3.34
C GLU A 142 -12.19 -12.70 2.91
N THR A 143 -11.42 -13.70 3.30
CA THR A 143 -11.74 -15.11 3.00
C THR A 143 -12.78 -15.71 3.95
N THR A 144 -12.99 -15.13 5.14
CA THR A 144 -13.88 -15.72 6.17
C THR A 144 -15.17 -14.94 6.38
N GLN A 145 -15.22 -13.66 6.04
CA GLN A 145 -16.35 -12.77 6.33
C GLN A 145 -16.99 -12.23 5.04
N ASN A 146 -18.21 -12.62 4.74
CA ASN A 146 -18.92 -12.22 3.51
C ASN A 146 -19.17 -10.70 3.39
N TRP A 147 -19.19 -9.96 4.50
CA TRP A 147 -19.37 -8.50 4.51
C TRP A 147 -18.06 -7.72 4.37
N PHE A 148 -16.91 -8.39 4.61
CA PHE A 148 -15.59 -7.79 4.55
C PHE A 148 -14.94 -8.09 3.19
N GLY A 149 -14.92 -7.12 2.32
CA GLY A 149 -14.40 -7.31 0.95
C GLY A 149 -13.25 -6.36 0.64
N ASN A 150 -12.65 -6.55 -0.50
CA ASN A 150 -11.45 -5.86 -0.99
C ASN A 150 -11.47 -4.32 -0.81
N ASN A 151 -12.62 -3.65 -0.94
CA ASN A 151 -12.69 -2.20 -0.72
C ASN A 151 -12.41 -1.81 0.74
N MET A 152 -12.84 -2.64 1.70
CA MET A 152 -12.57 -2.43 3.12
C MET A 152 -11.11 -2.75 3.45
N THR A 153 -10.58 -3.82 2.85
CA THR A 153 -9.17 -4.19 2.96
C THR A 153 -8.28 -3.06 2.48
N ASN A 154 -8.55 -2.50 1.28
CA ASN A 154 -7.81 -1.36 0.73
C ASN A 154 -7.90 -0.11 1.65
N PHE A 155 -9.07 0.19 2.19
CA PHE A 155 -9.25 1.31 3.11
C PHE A 155 -8.39 1.14 4.38
N LEU A 156 -8.40 -0.04 5.00
CA LEU A 156 -7.59 -0.33 6.18
C LEU A 156 -6.09 -0.38 5.86
N CYS A 157 -5.71 -0.85 4.68
CA CYS A 157 -4.36 -0.77 4.14
C CYS A 157 -3.85 0.68 4.14
N THR A 158 -4.64 1.61 3.61
CA THR A 158 -4.26 3.03 3.55
C THR A 158 -4.19 3.69 4.94
N ILE A 159 -5.06 3.32 5.87
CA ILE A 159 -4.96 3.75 7.27
C ILE A 159 -3.67 3.21 7.91
N ALA A 160 -3.39 1.93 7.74
CA ALA A 160 -2.16 1.31 8.27
C ALA A 160 -0.91 2.01 7.70
N GLY A 161 -0.87 2.28 6.41
CA GLY A 161 0.22 3.03 5.78
C GLY A 161 0.42 4.41 6.40
N ALA A 162 -0.66 5.17 6.63
CA ALA A 162 -0.60 6.46 7.32
C ALA A 162 -0.03 6.32 8.74
N VAL A 163 -0.54 5.37 9.53
CA VAL A 163 -0.12 5.16 10.92
C VAL A 163 1.35 4.77 11.01
N PHE A 164 1.80 3.80 10.20
CA PHE A 164 3.20 3.38 10.21
C PHE A 164 4.15 4.49 9.76
N SER A 165 3.75 5.33 8.81
CA SER A 165 4.53 6.50 8.41
C SER A 165 4.63 7.55 9.52
N ILE A 166 3.55 7.82 10.25
CA ILE A 166 3.58 8.71 11.42
C ILE A 166 4.51 8.15 12.49
N LEU A 167 4.43 6.85 12.78
CA LEU A 167 5.30 6.21 13.78
C LEU A 167 6.78 6.33 13.43
N LEU A 168 7.14 6.10 12.17
CA LEU A 168 8.53 6.27 11.74
C LEU A 168 8.94 7.74 11.75
N TYR A 169 8.10 8.64 11.23
CA TYR A 169 8.34 10.08 11.29
C TYR A 169 8.60 10.58 12.72
N SER A 170 7.83 10.07 13.70
CA SER A 170 7.98 10.48 15.10
C SER A 170 9.25 9.91 15.78
N ALA A 171 9.93 8.97 15.14
CA ALA A 171 11.16 8.34 15.63
C ALA A 171 12.44 8.91 14.98
N LEU A 172 12.28 9.72 13.91
CA LEU A 172 13.37 10.40 13.22
C LEU A 172 13.66 11.76 13.83
#